data_03ff12fb3055da6799ff02b75a13c262
#
_entry.id   03ff12fb3055da6799ff02b75a13c262
#
_cell.length_a   1.000
_cell.length_b   1.000
_cell.length_c   1.000
_cell.angle_alpha   90.00
_cell.angle_beta   90.00
_cell.angle_gamma   90.00
#
_symmetry.space_group_name_H-M   'P 1'
#
loop_
_entity.id
_entity.type
_entity.pdbx_description
1 polymer ?
#
loop_
_entity_poly.entity_id
_entity_poly.type
_entity_poly.pdbx_seq_one_letter_code
_entity_poly.pdbx_strand_id
1 'polypeptide(L)'
;MSLTGIGQALSTSYEMFVTFAFLNAIGISGIYPLAFVLGLEMVGKKKRGVAGMVCNYFYSIGVAVLGLAAWVYNNYVILQLLISIPPMVLFVYYWIVPESVRWLLSKNKNKRAIKIIKRAAKVNGAQLSEATLKQFRELEAAESNPELKALNKQERKGEIWSALKEMLSTKVMCLRVLILLYNFAINALIYFGLSLNSVSLSGNQYFNFVLVSIVEIPGYYLGLVSIDKYGRVSAFIGFMVLCGITCIACGYAETVWIQVALFLIGKLGITASFSIMYVHATEMMPTVIRSSSIGFFATMSRVGALAAPFAPFLEKYYKPLPYIVFGLTAIIGGIFYLHLPETMNRKLPNTVEEATRINFQPQLDGETPLNQKDNEKPE
;
A
#
# COMPACT_ATOMS: atom_id res chain seq x y z
N MET A 1 19.59 7.19 -3.99
CA MET A 1 18.68 7.27 -5.14
C MET A 1 19.13 8.28 -6.20
N SER A 2 19.14 9.60 -5.96
CA SER A 2 19.47 10.59 -7.01
C SER A 2 20.90 10.43 -7.55
N LEU A 3 21.90 10.30 -6.69
CA LEU A 3 23.30 10.10 -7.13
C LEU A 3 23.49 8.78 -7.89
N THR A 4 22.86 7.72 -7.44
CA THR A 4 22.91 6.42 -8.13
C THR A 4 22.15 6.43 -9.45
N GLY A 5 21.04 7.17 -9.54
CA GLY A 5 20.31 7.38 -10.79
C GLY A 5 21.09 8.19 -11.82
N ILE A 6 21.86 9.21 -11.40
CA ILE A 6 22.76 9.96 -12.27
C ILE A 6 23.91 9.04 -12.73
N GLY A 7 24.50 8.25 -11.81
CA GLY A 7 25.52 7.27 -12.18
C GLY A 7 25.01 6.25 -13.20
N GLN A 8 23.76 5.82 -13.09
CA GLN A 8 23.10 4.93 -14.05
C GLN A 8 22.92 5.61 -15.43
N ALA A 9 22.54 6.90 -15.46
CA ALA A 9 22.40 7.65 -16.70
C ALA A 9 23.73 7.81 -17.47
N LEU A 10 24.83 7.95 -16.74
CA LEU A 10 26.18 8.18 -17.28
C LEU A 10 27.01 6.89 -17.43
N SER A 11 26.38 5.72 -17.20
CA SER A 11 27.09 4.43 -17.31
C SER A 11 27.54 4.16 -18.75
N THR A 12 28.79 3.74 -18.89
CA THR A 12 29.43 3.41 -20.18
C THR A 12 29.51 1.90 -20.42
N SER A 13 29.34 1.08 -19.39
CA SER A 13 29.35 -0.37 -19.48
C SER A 13 28.07 -0.98 -18.89
N TYR A 14 27.71 -2.19 -19.34
CA TYR A 14 26.56 -2.93 -18.83
C TYR A 14 26.69 -3.22 -17.32
N GLU A 15 27.88 -3.61 -16.89
CA GLU A 15 28.15 -3.93 -15.48
C GLU A 15 27.97 -2.70 -14.58
N MET A 16 28.45 -1.54 -15.01
CA MET A 16 28.28 -0.27 -14.32
C MET A 16 26.79 0.11 -14.25
N PHE A 17 26.07 -0.05 -15.36
CA PHE A 17 24.63 0.20 -15.42
C PHE A 17 23.86 -0.67 -14.41
N VAL A 18 24.10 -1.98 -14.41
CA VAL A 18 23.41 -2.93 -13.50
C VAL A 18 23.76 -2.64 -12.04
N THR A 19 25.02 -2.31 -11.75
CA THR A 19 25.44 -1.97 -10.38
C THR A 19 24.73 -0.71 -9.87
N PHE A 20 24.69 0.36 -10.66
CA PHE A 20 23.95 1.56 -10.27
C PHE A 20 22.45 1.35 -10.20
N ALA A 21 21.86 0.52 -11.09
CA ALA A 21 20.46 0.16 -11.05
C ALA A 21 20.12 -0.59 -9.76
N PHE A 22 20.96 -1.53 -9.33
CA PHE A 22 20.81 -2.25 -8.07
C PHE A 22 20.87 -1.33 -6.86
N LEU A 23 21.87 -0.47 -6.78
CA LEU A 23 22.02 0.52 -5.70
C LEU A 23 20.84 1.52 -5.69
N ASN A 24 20.36 1.91 -6.86
CA ASN A 24 19.19 2.79 -7.00
C ASN A 24 17.91 2.10 -6.50
N ALA A 25 17.71 0.83 -6.82
CA ALA A 25 16.57 0.06 -6.36
C ALA A 25 16.52 -0.06 -4.83
N ILE A 26 17.67 -0.26 -4.16
CA ILE A 26 17.76 -0.24 -2.69
C ILE A 26 17.28 1.12 -2.14
N GLY A 27 17.72 2.23 -2.76
CA GLY A 27 17.33 3.58 -2.33
C GLY A 27 15.84 3.88 -2.53
N ILE A 28 15.25 3.40 -3.63
CA ILE A 28 13.84 3.65 -3.99
C ILE A 28 12.88 2.82 -3.14
N SER A 29 13.25 1.59 -2.79
CA SER A 29 12.33 0.61 -2.19
C SER A 29 11.64 1.09 -0.90
N GLY A 30 12.29 1.98 -0.14
CA GLY A 30 11.75 2.53 1.11
C GLY A 30 10.99 3.85 0.96
N ILE A 31 11.16 4.60 -0.13
CA ILE A 31 10.66 5.99 -0.24
C ILE A 31 9.13 6.03 -0.22
N TYR A 32 8.48 5.27 -1.10
CA TYR A 32 7.02 5.27 -1.18
C TYR A 32 6.35 4.76 0.10
N PRO A 33 6.71 3.59 0.67
CA PRO A 33 6.11 3.12 1.91
C PRO A 33 6.32 4.08 3.08
N LEU A 34 7.50 4.67 3.20
CA LEU A 34 7.79 5.62 4.28
C LEU A 34 6.99 6.91 4.13
N ALA A 35 6.89 7.47 2.93
CA ALA A 35 6.09 8.66 2.67
C ALA A 35 4.60 8.40 2.93
N PHE A 36 4.09 7.24 2.50
CA PHE A 36 2.71 6.81 2.72
C PHE A 36 2.40 6.68 4.21
N VAL A 37 3.21 5.95 4.97
CA VAL A 37 3.03 5.77 6.41
C VAL A 37 3.10 7.10 7.15
N LEU A 38 4.10 7.94 6.85
CA LEU A 38 4.26 9.25 7.47
C LEU A 38 3.03 10.14 7.19
N GLY A 39 2.54 10.16 5.95
CA GLY A 39 1.35 10.89 5.57
C GLY A 39 0.11 10.44 6.35
N LEU A 40 -0.09 9.13 6.55
CA LEU A 40 -1.19 8.59 7.34
C LEU A 40 -1.08 8.87 8.84
N GLU A 41 0.14 8.96 9.36
CA GLU A 41 0.37 9.25 10.79
C GLU A 41 0.21 10.71 11.15
N MET A 42 0.39 11.60 10.18
CA MET A 42 0.22 13.05 10.37
C MET A 42 -1.24 13.50 10.34
N VAL A 43 -2.16 12.67 9.83
CA VAL A 43 -3.58 13.02 9.75
C VAL A 43 -4.43 12.28 10.78
N GLY A 44 -5.55 12.92 11.18
CA GLY A 44 -6.52 12.33 12.10
C GLY A 44 -7.20 11.08 11.53
N LYS A 45 -7.72 10.21 12.41
CA LYS A 45 -8.32 8.90 12.04
C LYS A 45 -9.36 8.99 10.92
N LYS A 46 -10.25 10.00 10.97
CA LYS A 46 -11.33 10.20 9.98
C LYS A 46 -10.82 10.54 8.56
N LYS A 47 -9.62 11.11 8.42
CA LYS A 47 -9.08 11.55 7.11
C LYS A 47 -7.98 10.65 6.55
N ARG A 48 -7.65 9.55 7.22
CA ARG A 48 -6.58 8.63 6.77
C ARG A 48 -6.86 8.01 5.40
N GLY A 49 -8.11 7.57 5.15
CA GLY A 49 -8.48 7.03 3.85
C GLY A 49 -8.24 8.02 2.71
N VAL A 50 -8.65 9.28 2.92
CA VAL A 50 -8.43 10.37 1.96
C VAL A 50 -6.93 10.64 1.76
N ALA A 51 -6.15 10.69 2.84
CA ALA A 51 -4.70 10.91 2.75
C ALA A 51 -3.99 9.81 1.96
N GLY A 52 -4.35 8.55 2.21
CA GLY A 52 -3.81 7.41 1.44
C GLY A 52 -4.17 7.49 -0.04
N MET A 53 -5.41 7.89 -0.36
CA MET A 53 -5.86 8.08 -1.73
C MET A 53 -5.09 9.19 -2.44
N VAL A 54 -4.89 10.32 -1.77
CA VAL A 54 -4.10 11.45 -2.31
C VAL A 54 -2.67 11.01 -2.64
N CYS A 55 -2.02 10.21 -1.77
CA CYS A 55 -0.70 9.67 -2.07
C CYS A 55 -0.68 8.82 -3.36
N ASN A 56 -1.71 7.97 -3.55
CA ASN A 56 -1.83 7.16 -4.76
C ASN A 56 -2.09 8.03 -6.01
N TYR A 57 -2.88 9.10 -5.90
CA TYR A 57 -3.09 10.03 -7.02
C TYR A 57 -1.81 10.70 -7.47
N PHE A 58 -0.99 11.18 -6.52
CA PHE A 58 0.32 11.75 -6.87
C PHE A 58 1.26 10.73 -7.50
N TYR A 59 1.18 9.46 -7.07
CA TYR A 59 1.93 8.37 -7.73
C TYR A 59 1.50 8.23 -9.20
N SER A 60 0.21 8.09 -9.49
CA SER A 60 -0.31 7.93 -10.85
C SER A 60 -0.04 9.16 -11.74
N ILE A 61 -0.16 10.36 -11.17
CA ILE A 61 0.20 11.60 -11.88
C ILE A 61 1.71 11.60 -12.21
N GLY A 62 2.56 11.20 -11.27
CA GLY A 62 4.01 11.07 -11.49
C GLY A 62 4.35 10.10 -12.62
N VAL A 63 3.66 8.96 -12.69
CA VAL A 63 3.83 7.98 -13.77
C VAL A 63 3.35 8.54 -15.11
N ALA A 64 2.24 9.29 -15.13
CA ALA A 64 1.74 9.95 -16.35
C ALA A 64 2.70 11.03 -16.84
N VAL A 65 3.25 11.85 -15.94
CA VAL A 65 4.29 12.86 -16.27
C VAL A 65 5.54 12.21 -16.84
N LEU A 66 5.94 11.06 -16.30
CA LEU A 66 7.05 10.27 -16.86
C LEU A 66 6.76 9.84 -18.31
N GLY A 67 5.56 9.37 -18.60
CA GLY A 67 5.15 8.99 -19.97
C GLY A 67 5.17 10.18 -20.93
N LEU A 68 4.69 11.34 -20.50
CA LEU A 68 4.77 12.59 -21.28
C LEU A 68 6.21 13.04 -21.51
N ALA A 69 7.05 12.96 -20.48
CA ALA A 69 8.46 13.28 -20.59
C ALA A 69 9.19 12.36 -21.58
N ALA A 70 8.87 11.05 -21.55
CA ALA A 70 9.42 10.07 -22.49
C ALA A 70 8.97 10.35 -23.95
N TRP A 71 7.76 10.87 -24.13
CA TRP A 71 7.26 11.27 -25.45
C TRP A 71 8.02 12.47 -26.01
N VAL A 72 8.34 13.46 -25.16
CA VAL A 72 9.09 14.67 -25.58
C VAL A 72 10.57 14.38 -25.77
N TYR A 73 11.16 13.67 -24.81
CA TYR A 73 12.58 13.36 -24.80
C TYR A 73 12.81 11.87 -25.11
N ASN A 74 12.92 11.54 -26.38
CA ASN A 74 13.14 10.16 -26.83
C ASN A 74 14.63 9.74 -26.65
N ASN A 75 15.23 10.12 -25.51
CA ASN A 75 16.60 9.81 -25.14
C ASN A 75 16.64 9.30 -23.69
N TYR A 76 17.14 8.07 -23.53
CA TYR A 76 17.25 7.41 -22.24
C TYR A 76 18.04 8.25 -21.20
N VAL A 77 19.19 8.81 -21.59
CA VAL A 77 20.05 9.56 -20.67
C VAL A 77 19.34 10.80 -20.13
N ILE A 78 18.69 11.57 -21.02
CA ILE A 78 17.93 12.77 -20.64
C ILE A 78 16.78 12.38 -19.71
N LEU A 79 16.03 11.34 -20.06
CA LEU A 79 14.92 10.85 -19.25
C LEU A 79 15.37 10.41 -17.86
N GLN A 80 16.47 9.65 -17.79
CA GLN A 80 17.03 9.18 -16.52
C GLN A 80 17.53 10.34 -15.65
N LEU A 81 18.13 11.38 -16.23
CA LEU A 81 18.55 12.59 -15.51
C LEU A 81 17.33 13.39 -15.03
N LEU A 82 16.28 13.51 -15.85
CA LEU A 82 15.04 14.18 -15.49
C LEU A 82 14.36 13.55 -14.29
N ILE A 83 14.44 12.23 -14.14
CA ILE A 83 13.88 11.50 -12.98
C ILE A 83 14.80 11.61 -11.77
N SER A 84 16.12 11.68 -11.97
CA SER A 84 17.09 11.56 -10.89
C SER A 84 17.46 12.89 -10.23
N ILE A 85 17.42 14.01 -10.97
CA ILE A 85 17.82 15.33 -10.46
C ILE A 85 16.76 15.95 -9.54
N PRO A 86 15.46 16.05 -9.91
CA PRO A 86 14.47 16.72 -9.08
C PRO A 86 14.34 16.17 -7.65
N PRO A 87 14.43 14.85 -7.41
CA PRO A 87 14.40 14.33 -6.05
C PRO A 87 15.53 14.81 -5.13
N MET A 88 16.62 15.39 -5.67
CA MET A 88 17.64 16.02 -4.82
C MET A 88 17.07 17.16 -3.98
N VAL A 89 16.08 17.89 -4.49
CA VAL A 89 15.40 18.96 -3.76
C VAL A 89 14.71 18.41 -2.51
N LEU A 90 14.27 17.14 -2.52
CA LEU A 90 13.65 16.49 -1.36
C LEU A 90 14.61 16.32 -0.18
N PHE A 91 15.93 16.53 -0.36
CA PHE A 91 16.86 16.57 0.75
C PHE A 91 16.52 17.68 1.76
N VAL A 92 15.89 18.75 1.30
CA VAL A 92 15.36 19.84 2.13
C VAL A 92 14.28 19.35 3.13
N TYR A 93 13.60 18.23 2.84
CA TYR A 93 12.61 17.63 3.76
C TYR A 93 13.21 17.22 5.10
N TYR A 94 14.51 16.95 5.15
CA TYR A 94 15.20 16.65 6.40
C TYR A 94 15.00 17.76 7.49
N TRP A 95 14.90 19.01 7.04
CA TRP A 95 14.71 20.16 7.95
C TRP A 95 13.24 20.57 8.13
N ILE A 96 12.40 20.29 7.14
CA ILE A 96 11.01 20.77 7.11
C ILE A 96 10.05 19.76 7.71
N VAL A 97 10.19 18.47 7.36
CA VAL A 97 9.23 17.44 7.75
C VAL A 97 9.58 16.87 9.12
N PRO A 98 8.65 16.97 10.11
CA PRO A 98 8.86 16.38 11.42
C PRO A 98 8.82 14.85 11.37
N GLU A 99 9.54 14.21 12.29
CA GLU A 99 9.45 12.76 12.48
C GLU A 99 8.05 12.35 12.96
N SER A 100 7.63 11.12 12.66
CA SER A 100 6.37 10.57 13.14
C SER A 100 6.33 10.52 14.67
N VAL A 101 5.28 11.10 15.25
CA VAL A 101 5.05 11.07 16.71
C VAL A 101 4.92 9.62 17.20
N ARG A 102 4.23 8.75 16.45
CA ARG A 102 4.06 7.34 16.80
C ARG A 102 5.39 6.60 16.81
N TRP A 103 6.22 6.85 15.80
CA TRP A 103 7.54 6.26 15.72
C TRP A 103 8.44 6.73 16.88
N LEU A 104 8.42 8.01 17.21
CA LEU A 104 9.18 8.55 18.32
C LEU A 104 8.77 7.92 19.66
N LEU A 105 7.46 7.79 19.93
CA LEU A 105 6.93 7.13 21.11
C LEU A 105 7.33 5.63 21.14
N SER A 106 7.24 4.94 19.99
CA SER A 106 7.67 3.53 19.91
C SER A 106 9.16 3.30 20.16
N LYS A 107 9.98 4.34 19.96
CA LYS A 107 11.43 4.36 20.25
C LYS A 107 11.77 4.95 21.61
N ASN A 108 10.76 5.26 22.43
CA ASN A 108 10.90 5.94 23.72
C ASN A 108 11.66 7.28 23.64
N LYS A 109 11.49 8.01 22.52
CA LYS A 109 11.99 9.38 22.32
C LYS A 109 10.89 10.39 22.65
N ASN A 110 10.38 10.31 23.88
CA ASN A 110 9.15 10.98 24.32
C ASN A 110 9.28 12.50 24.28
N LYS A 111 10.41 13.06 24.69
CA LYS A 111 10.68 14.52 24.67
C LYS A 111 10.53 15.12 23.26
N ARG A 112 11.04 14.41 22.24
CA ARG A 112 10.89 14.86 20.85
C ARG A 112 9.45 14.75 20.37
N ALA A 113 8.75 13.66 20.71
CA ALA A 113 7.34 13.45 20.37
C ALA A 113 6.46 14.56 20.97
N ILE A 114 6.63 14.86 22.25
CA ILE A 114 5.89 15.90 22.96
C ILE A 114 6.14 17.29 22.36
N LYS A 115 7.39 17.59 21.97
CA LYS A 115 7.72 18.85 21.29
C LYS A 115 6.94 19.02 19.99
N ILE A 116 6.83 17.95 19.18
CA ILE A 116 6.08 17.95 17.92
C ILE A 116 4.58 18.13 18.19
N ILE A 117 4.01 17.43 19.17
CA ILE A 117 2.60 17.55 19.56
C ILE A 117 2.27 18.97 20.02
N LYS A 118 3.09 19.54 20.90
CA LYS A 118 2.93 20.93 21.38
C LYS A 118 2.97 21.93 20.22
N ARG A 119 3.91 21.74 19.26
CA ARG A 119 3.98 22.59 18.05
C ARG A 119 2.73 22.44 17.19
N ALA A 120 2.25 21.21 16.97
CA ALA A 120 1.04 20.95 16.21
C ALA A 120 -0.21 21.57 16.88
N ALA A 121 -0.35 21.44 18.20
CA ALA A 121 -1.43 22.05 18.96
C ALA A 121 -1.42 23.58 18.80
N LYS A 122 -0.24 24.21 18.91
CA LYS A 122 -0.10 25.67 18.73
C LYS A 122 -0.51 26.13 17.32
N VAL A 123 -0.10 25.39 16.28
CA VAL A 123 -0.42 25.73 14.88
C VAL A 123 -1.91 25.57 14.61
N ASN A 124 -2.54 24.54 15.18
CA ASN A 124 -3.97 24.26 15.00
C ASN A 124 -4.88 25.04 15.96
N GLY A 125 -4.34 25.88 16.84
CA GLY A 125 -5.12 26.63 17.85
C GLY A 125 -5.79 25.72 18.90
N ALA A 126 -5.33 24.47 19.05
CA ALA A 126 -5.90 23.52 19.98
C ALA A 126 -5.30 23.68 21.39
N GLN A 127 -6.17 23.78 22.41
CA GLN A 127 -5.75 23.78 23.80
C GLN A 127 -5.51 22.34 24.28
N LEU A 128 -4.36 22.11 24.91
CA LEU A 128 -4.02 20.84 25.53
C LEU A 128 -4.66 20.76 26.92
N SER A 129 -5.40 19.69 27.19
CA SER A 129 -6.00 19.48 28.51
C SER A 129 -4.93 19.22 29.58
N GLU A 130 -5.23 19.54 30.85
CA GLU A 130 -4.33 19.28 31.99
C GLU A 130 -4.01 17.79 32.13
N ALA A 131 -4.98 16.92 31.85
CA ALA A 131 -4.77 15.45 31.81
C ALA A 131 -3.70 15.05 30.77
N THR A 132 -3.73 15.65 29.58
CA THR A 132 -2.73 15.42 28.53
C THR A 132 -1.34 15.93 28.96
N LEU A 133 -1.29 17.08 29.62
CA LEU A 133 -0.03 17.63 30.13
C LEU A 133 0.58 16.77 31.26
N LYS A 134 -0.27 16.16 32.11
CA LYS A 134 0.16 15.19 33.11
C LYS A 134 0.76 13.94 32.47
N GLN A 135 0.07 13.36 31.49
CA GLN A 135 0.60 12.22 30.70
C GLN A 135 1.94 12.54 30.03
N PHE A 136 2.13 13.76 29.53
CA PHE A 136 3.42 14.16 28.94
C PHE A 136 4.56 14.18 29.97
N ARG A 137 4.31 14.64 31.21
CA ARG A 137 5.31 14.59 32.26
C ARG A 137 5.67 13.16 32.67
N GLU A 138 4.68 12.27 32.75
CA GLU A 138 4.90 10.85 33.03
C GLU A 138 5.72 10.17 31.92
N LEU A 139 5.44 10.45 30.64
CA LEU A 139 6.20 9.93 29.50
C LEU A 139 7.65 10.49 29.46
N GLU A 140 7.85 11.76 29.81
CA GLU A 140 9.19 12.34 29.90
C GLU A 140 10.01 11.73 31.04
N ALA A 141 9.37 11.44 32.18
CA ALA A 141 9.99 10.74 33.30
C ALA A 141 10.38 9.30 32.97
N ALA A 142 9.50 8.58 32.26
CA ALA A 142 9.75 7.21 31.79
C ALA A 142 10.92 7.12 30.79
N GLU A 143 11.15 8.15 29.97
CA GLU A 143 12.31 8.20 29.06
C GLU A 143 13.64 8.22 29.81
N SER A 144 13.67 8.70 31.02
CA SER A 144 14.89 8.85 31.82
C SER A 144 15.30 7.55 32.53
N ASN A 145 14.47 6.49 32.51
CA ASN A 145 14.74 5.22 33.17
C ASN A 145 15.24 4.14 32.15
N PRO A 146 16.55 3.76 32.19
CA PRO A 146 17.13 2.80 31.27
C PRO A 146 16.60 1.37 31.42
N GLU A 147 16.23 0.97 32.64
CA GLU A 147 15.74 -0.40 32.94
C GLU A 147 14.35 -0.61 32.34
N LEU A 148 13.46 0.37 32.46
CA LEU A 148 12.13 0.32 31.84
C LEU A 148 12.20 0.23 30.31
N LYS A 149 13.20 0.87 29.72
CA LYS A 149 13.46 0.79 28.26
C LYS A 149 13.88 -0.61 27.81
N ALA A 150 14.71 -1.28 28.58
CA ALA A 150 15.21 -2.63 28.26
C ALA A 150 14.09 -3.66 28.39
N LEU A 151 13.33 -3.62 29.48
CA LEU A 151 12.16 -4.48 29.75
C LEU A 151 11.11 -4.37 28.65
N ASN A 152 10.63 -3.17 28.36
CA ASN A 152 9.63 -2.93 27.31
C ASN A 152 10.07 -3.41 25.91
N LYS A 153 11.38 -3.35 25.61
CA LYS A 153 11.91 -3.85 24.32
C LYS A 153 11.93 -5.36 24.25
N GLN A 154 12.20 -6.03 25.36
CA GLN A 154 12.28 -7.49 25.43
C GLN A 154 10.90 -8.14 25.44
N GLU A 155 9.98 -7.59 26.21
CA GLU A 155 8.55 -7.98 26.23
C GLU A 155 7.94 -7.88 24.82
N ARG A 156 8.11 -6.73 24.15
CA ARG A 156 7.57 -6.52 22.81
C ARG A 156 8.15 -7.46 21.74
N LYS A 157 9.40 -7.87 21.86
CA LYS A 157 9.98 -8.90 20.98
C LYS A 157 9.37 -10.27 21.24
N GLY A 158 9.20 -10.64 22.52
CA GLY A 158 8.56 -11.88 22.93
C GLY A 158 7.12 -11.97 22.42
N GLU A 159 6.34 -10.92 22.57
CA GLU A 159 4.95 -10.83 22.07
C GLU A 159 4.85 -11.00 20.55
N ILE A 160 5.76 -10.39 19.78
CA ILE A 160 5.74 -10.51 18.30
C ILE A 160 6.04 -11.96 17.90
N TRP A 161 7.04 -12.60 18.49
CA TRP A 161 7.40 -13.97 18.15
C TRP A 161 6.32 -14.97 18.57
N SER A 162 5.73 -14.81 19.75
CA SER A 162 4.61 -15.66 20.19
C SER A 162 3.39 -15.50 19.29
N ALA A 163 3.03 -14.28 18.93
CA ALA A 163 1.91 -14.01 18.03
C ALA A 163 2.15 -14.55 16.60
N LEU A 164 3.37 -14.47 16.07
CA LEU A 164 3.71 -15.07 14.78
C LEU A 164 3.63 -16.61 14.82
N LYS A 165 4.13 -17.23 15.88
CA LYS A 165 4.06 -18.68 16.07
C LYS A 165 2.61 -19.14 16.19
N GLU A 166 1.80 -18.45 16.98
CA GLU A 166 0.39 -18.73 17.17
C GLU A 166 -0.40 -18.57 15.86
N MET A 167 -0.13 -17.50 15.10
CA MET A 167 -0.74 -17.26 13.79
C MET A 167 -0.48 -18.41 12.81
N LEU A 168 0.77 -18.89 12.75
CA LEU A 168 1.14 -19.99 11.85
C LEU A 168 0.64 -21.36 12.36
N SER A 169 0.43 -21.53 13.66
CA SER A 169 -0.08 -22.77 14.26
C SER A 169 -1.60 -22.92 14.07
N THR A 170 -2.32 -21.82 13.89
CA THR A 170 -3.77 -21.83 13.74
C THR A 170 -4.15 -22.06 12.27
N LYS A 171 -4.74 -23.22 11.94
CA LYS A 171 -5.11 -23.60 10.55
C LYS A 171 -5.90 -22.50 9.81
N VAL A 172 -6.86 -21.87 10.48
CA VAL A 172 -7.71 -20.82 9.91
C VAL A 172 -6.87 -19.60 9.53
N MET A 173 -5.99 -19.14 10.42
CA MET A 173 -5.12 -17.98 10.15
C MET A 173 -4.06 -18.29 9.09
N CYS A 174 -3.50 -19.49 9.12
CA CYS A 174 -2.56 -19.94 8.10
C CYS A 174 -3.19 -19.93 6.71
N LEU A 175 -4.41 -20.45 6.56
CA LEU A 175 -5.14 -20.42 5.29
C LEU A 175 -5.41 -18.99 4.82
N ARG A 176 -5.86 -18.10 5.71
CA ARG A 176 -6.08 -16.67 5.40
C ARG A 176 -4.82 -15.97 4.93
N VAL A 177 -3.70 -16.22 5.60
CA VAL A 177 -2.39 -15.68 5.23
C VAL A 177 -1.97 -16.21 3.85
N LEU A 178 -2.12 -17.49 3.56
CA LEU A 178 -1.79 -18.06 2.26
C LEU A 178 -2.64 -17.46 1.13
N ILE A 179 -3.95 -17.28 1.35
CA ILE A 179 -4.84 -16.62 0.38
C ILE A 179 -4.40 -15.18 0.13
N LEU A 180 -4.04 -14.44 1.19
CA LEU A 180 -3.53 -13.08 1.04
C LEU A 180 -2.20 -13.06 0.30
N LEU A 181 -1.23 -13.91 0.63
CA LEU A 181 0.05 -13.99 -0.05
C LEU A 181 -0.11 -14.25 -1.56
N TYR A 182 -0.97 -15.21 -1.91
CA TYR A 182 -1.31 -15.48 -3.30
C TYR A 182 -1.87 -14.24 -3.99
N ASN A 183 -2.89 -13.60 -3.37
CA ASN A 183 -3.53 -12.43 -3.96
C ASN A 183 -2.59 -11.22 -4.05
N PHE A 184 -1.70 -11.00 -3.08
CA PHE A 184 -0.68 -9.96 -3.16
C PHE A 184 0.30 -10.19 -4.32
N ALA A 185 0.72 -11.44 -4.55
CA ALA A 185 1.57 -11.79 -5.68
C ALA A 185 0.86 -11.60 -7.03
N ILE A 186 -0.37 -12.11 -7.16
CA ILE A 186 -1.13 -12.04 -8.41
C ILE A 186 -1.56 -10.61 -8.74
N ASN A 187 -2.02 -9.83 -7.76
CA ASN A 187 -2.34 -8.42 -7.99
C ASN A 187 -1.12 -7.65 -8.52
N ALA A 188 0.05 -7.87 -7.94
CA ALA A 188 1.27 -7.21 -8.40
C ALA A 188 1.68 -7.72 -9.81
N LEU A 189 1.61 -9.02 -10.07
CA LEU A 189 1.85 -9.57 -11.39
C LEU A 189 0.98 -8.90 -12.46
N ILE A 190 -0.32 -8.84 -12.24
CA ILE A 190 -1.28 -8.27 -13.19
C ILE A 190 -1.10 -6.76 -13.29
N TYR A 191 -0.96 -6.04 -12.16
CA TYR A 191 -0.78 -4.59 -12.14
C TYR A 191 0.44 -4.15 -12.95
N PHE A 192 1.61 -4.76 -12.66
CA PHE A 192 2.85 -4.46 -13.39
C PHE A 192 2.86 -5.06 -14.78
N GLY A 193 2.26 -6.24 -14.98
CA GLY A 193 2.10 -6.88 -16.29
C GLY A 193 1.32 -6.00 -17.25
N LEU A 194 0.17 -5.47 -16.85
CA LEU A 194 -0.60 -4.53 -17.65
C LEU A 194 0.15 -3.20 -17.84
N SER A 195 0.85 -2.68 -16.84
CA SER A 195 1.63 -1.45 -16.98
C SER A 195 2.74 -1.60 -18.04
N LEU A 196 3.47 -2.71 -18.01
CA LEU A 196 4.54 -2.99 -18.99
C LEU A 196 4.01 -3.30 -20.40
N ASN A 197 2.88 -4.03 -20.49
CA ASN A 197 2.27 -4.35 -21.77
C ASN A 197 1.51 -3.17 -22.40
N SER A 198 1.34 -2.04 -21.70
CA SER A 198 0.67 -0.86 -22.25
C SER A 198 1.39 -0.28 -23.47
N VAL A 199 2.70 -0.43 -23.54
CA VAL A 199 3.54 0.05 -24.67
C VAL A 199 3.47 -0.84 -25.90
N SER A 200 3.04 -2.11 -25.76
CA SER A 200 2.84 -3.06 -26.87
C SER A 200 1.44 -3.00 -27.48
N LEU A 201 0.52 -2.24 -26.86
CA LEU A 201 -0.81 -2.01 -27.42
C LEU A 201 -0.72 -1.24 -28.74
N SER A 202 -1.63 -1.55 -29.65
CA SER A 202 -1.75 -0.85 -30.94
C SER A 202 -1.95 0.66 -30.74
N GLY A 203 -1.28 1.46 -31.57
CA GLY A 203 -1.34 2.92 -31.50
C GLY A 203 -0.05 3.54 -30.96
N ASN A 204 -0.14 4.75 -30.40
CA ASN A 204 1.01 5.46 -29.84
C ASN A 204 1.34 4.92 -28.44
N GLN A 205 2.51 4.29 -28.30
CA GLN A 205 2.96 3.67 -27.05
C GLN A 205 3.01 4.67 -25.86
N TYR A 206 3.42 5.91 -26.09
CA TYR A 206 3.49 6.94 -25.04
C TYR A 206 2.11 7.35 -24.58
N PHE A 207 1.18 7.53 -25.53
CA PHE A 207 -0.21 7.87 -25.23
C PHE A 207 -0.89 6.75 -24.45
N ASN A 208 -0.71 5.50 -24.86
CA ASN A 208 -1.24 4.35 -24.13
C ASN A 208 -0.71 4.27 -22.70
N PHE A 209 0.60 4.49 -22.50
CA PHE A 209 1.19 4.50 -21.17
C PHE A 209 0.61 5.61 -20.27
N VAL A 210 0.41 6.82 -20.82
CA VAL A 210 -0.22 7.93 -20.10
C VAL A 210 -1.68 7.61 -19.76
N LEU A 211 -2.46 7.07 -20.70
CA LEU A 211 -3.84 6.67 -20.45
C LEU A 211 -3.97 5.62 -19.35
N VAL A 212 -3.10 4.61 -19.36
CA VAL A 212 -3.05 3.55 -18.35
C VAL A 212 -2.73 4.14 -16.96
N SER A 213 -1.87 5.14 -16.90
CA SER A 213 -1.54 5.82 -15.65
C SER A 213 -2.69 6.70 -15.12
N ILE A 214 -3.38 7.42 -16.02
CA ILE A 214 -4.51 8.28 -15.64
C ILE A 214 -5.72 7.46 -15.18
N VAL A 215 -5.98 6.30 -15.78
CA VAL A 215 -7.11 5.44 -15.41
C VAL A 215 -6.97 4.85 -14.00
N GLU A 216 -5.77 4.85 -13.42
CA GLU A 216 -5.57 4.46 -12.02
C GLU A 216 -6.28 5.41 -11.05
N ILE A 217 -6.38 6.72 -11.38
CA ILE A 217 -7.01 7.72 -10.51
C ILE A 217 -8.48 7.37 -10.22
N PRO A 218 -9.36 7.18 -11.23
CA PRO A 218 -10.72 6.71 -10.97
C PRO A 218 -10.74 5.29 -10.35
N GLY A 219 -9.76 4.43 -10.65
CA GLY A 219 -9.65 3.11 -10.04
C GLY A 219 -9.49 3.16 -8.51
N TYR A 220 -8.60 4.00 -8.00
CA TYR A 220 -8.45 4.21 -6.56
C TYR A 220 -9.70 4.80 -5.91
N TYR A 221 -10.35 5.74 -6.58
CA TYR A 221 -11.60 6.35 -6.10
C TYR A 221 -12.72 5.31 -6.00
N LEU A 222 -12.94 4.54 -7.07
CA LEU A 222 -13.97 3.50 -7.10
C LEU A 222 -13.69 2.40 -6.06
N GLY A 223 -12.42 2.04 -5.87
CA GLY A 223 -12.01 1.11 -4.82
C GLY A 223 -12.44 1.60 -3.44
N LEU A 224 -12.15 2.86 -3.10
CA LEU A 224 -12.52 3.43 -1.81
C LEU A 224 -14.03 3.49 -1.59
N VAL A 225 -14.79 4.00 -2.57
CA VAL A 225 -16.25 4.09 -2.47
C VAL A 225 -16.89 2.72 -2.37
N SER A 226 -16.36 1.72 -3.08
CA SER A 226 -16.89 0.36 -3.08
C SER A 226 -16.67 -0.36 -1.76
N ILE A 227 -15.56 -0.10 -1.06
CA ILE A 227 -15.30 -0.65 0.27
C ILE A 227 -16.39 -0.25 1.26
N ASP A 228 -16.78 1.02 1.24
CA ASP A 228 -17.75 1.56 2.19
C ASP A 228 -19.19 1.14 1.87
N LYS A 229 -19.49 0.83 0.59
CA LYS A 229 -20.83 0.46 0.14
C LYS A 229 -21.10 -1.05 0.12
N TYR A 230 -20.15 -1.84 -0.37
CA TYR A 230 -20.33 -3.27 -0.64
C TYR A 230 -19.52 -4.17 0.30
N GLY A 231 -18.69 -3.60 1.14
CA GLY A 231 -17.73 -4.35 1.97
C GLY A 231 -16.43 -4.68 1.23
N ARG A 232 -15.47 -5.23 1.98
CA ARG A 232 -14.10 -5.46 1.48
C ARG A 232 -14.03 -6.67 0.56
N VAL A 233 -14.64 -7.77 0.97
CA VAL A 233 -14.59 -9.04 0.22
C VAL A 233 -15.35 -8.93 -1.10
N SER A 234 -16.59 -8.46 -1.06
CA SER A 234 -17.44 -8.37 -2.26
C SER A 234 -16.88 -7.37 -3.28
N ALA A 235 -16.38 -6.21 -2.82
CA ALA A 235 -15.77 -5.21 -3.68
C ALA A 235 -14.49 -5.74 -4.35
N PHE A 236 -13.62 -6.42 -3.58
CA PHE A 236 -12.40 -7.04 -4.13
C PHE A 236 -12.72 -8.04 -5.24
N ILE A 237 -13.63 -8.98 -4.96
CA ILE A 237 -14.03 -10.02 -5.92
C ILE A 237 -14.61 -9.40 -7.17
N GLY A 238 -15.51 -8.41 -7.03
CA GLY A 238 -16.10 -7.71 -8.16
C GLY A 238 -15.06 -7.09 -9.09
N PHE A 239 -14.05 -6.42 -8.55
CA PHE A 239 -12.97 -5.83 -9.34
C PHE A 239 -12.01 -6.87 -9.92
N MET A 240 -11.72 -7.97 -9.22
CA MET A 240 -10.90 -9.07 -9.75
C MET A 240 -11.59 -9.78 -10.90
N VAL A 241 -12.90 -10.06 -10.80
CA VAL A 241 -13.69 -10.66 -11.88
C VAL A 241 -13.80 -9.70 -13.06
N LEU A 242 -14.06 -8.41 -12.83
CA LEU A 242 -14.05 -7.37 -13.88
C LEU A 242 -12.71 -7.37 -14.61
N CYS A 243 -11.59 -7.31 -13.88
CA CYS A 243 -10.25 -7.37 -14.45
C CYS A 243 -10.05 -8.68 -15.24
N GLY A 244 -10.45 -9.81 -14.68
CA GLY A 244 -10.31 -11.12 -15.31
C GLY A 244 -11.03 -11.24 -16.66
N ILE A 245 -12.31 -10.87 -16.69
CA ILE A 245 -13.13 -10.91 -17.90
C ILE A 245 -12.60 -9.95 -18.96
N THR A 246 -12.29 -8.71 -18.58
CA THR A 246 -11.81 -7.70 -19.52
C THR A 246 -10.42 -8.00 -20.06
N CYS A 247 -9.52 -8.59 -19.25
CA CYS A 247 -8.23 -9.07 -19.75
C CYS A 247 -8.40 -10.19 -20.78
N ILE A 248 -9.21 -11.22 -20.50
CA ILE A 248 -9.46 -12.29 -21.45
C ILE A 248 -10.06 -11.74 -22.75
N ALA A 249 -11.09 -10.91 -22.65
CA ALA A 249 -11.73 -10.28 -23.81
C ALA A 249 -10.76 -9.40 -24.62
N CYS A 250 -9.83 -8.69 -23.94
CA CYS A 250 -8.79 -7.88 -24.57
C CYS A 250 -7.87 -8.71 -25.46
N GLY A 251 -7.55 -9.94 -25.07
CA GLY A 251 -6.72 -10.85 -25.85
C GLY A 251 -7.34 -11.26 -27.19
N TYR A 252 -8.67 -11.25 -27.30
CA TYR A 252 -9.43 -11.63 -28.51
C TYR A 252 -10.00 -10.42 -29.27
N ALA A 253 -9.77 -9.19 -28.80
CA ALA A 253 -10.27 -7.99 -29.46
C ALA A 253 -9.49 -7.72 -30.76
N GLU A 254 -10.20 -7.69 -31.89
CA GLU A 254 -9.62 -7.39 -33.21
C GLU A 254 -9.51 -5.88 -33.46
N THR A 255 -10.42 -5.11 -32.90
CA THR A 255 -10.48 -3.66 -33.09
C THR A 255 -9.61 -2.94 -32.04
N VAL A 256 -8.68 -2.09 -32.49
CA VAL A 256 -7.74 -1.34 -31.64
C VAL A 256 -8.45 -0.60 -30.50
N TRP A 257 -9.51 0.12 -30.79
CA TRP A 257 -10.24 0.90 -29.78
C TRP A 257 -10.90 0.02 -28.70
N ILE A 258 -11.44 -1.13 -29.10
CA ILE A 258 -12.04 -2.10 -28.17
C ILE A 258 -10.94 -2.71 -27.30
N GLN A 259 -9.81 -3.07 -27.91
CA GLN A 259 -8.66 -3.61 -27.18
C GLN A 259 -8.16 -2.63 -26.11
N VAL A 260 -7.94 -1.37 -26.47
CA VAL A 260 -7.49 -0.32 -25.56
C VAL A 260 -8.53 -0.08 -24.45
N ALA A 261 -9.82 0.00 -24.79
CA ALA A 261 -10.89 0.20 -23.81
C ALA A 261 -10.96 -0.95 -22.79
N LEU A 262 -10.94 -2.21 -23.25
CA LEU A 262 -10.94 -3.38 -22.38
C LEU A 262 -9.70 -3.44 -21.49
N PHE A 263 -8.54 -3.09 -22.06
CA PHE A 263 -7.29 -3.00 -21.31
C PHE A 263 -7.36 -1.98 -20.17
N LEU A 264 -7.89 -0.77 -20.45
CA LEU A 264 -8.05 0.29 -19.46
C LEU A 264 -9.05 -0.11 -18.36
N ILE A 265 -10.15 -0.79 -18.71
CA ILE A 265 -11.11 -1.30 -17.73
C ILE A 265 -10.46 -2.38 -16.84
N GLY A 266 -9.68 -3.28 -17.42
CA GLY A 266 -8.91 -4.27 -16.68
C GLY A 266 -7.90 -3.62 -15.72
N LYS A 267 -7.19 -2.59 -16.21
CA LYS A 267 -6.24 -1.82 -15.38
C LYS A 267 -6.93 -1.09 -14.23
N LEU A 268 -8.09 -0.49 -14.47
CA LEU A 268 -8.92 0.13 -13.43
C LEU A 268 -9.33 -0.92 -12.38
N GLY A 269 -9.77 -2.09 -12.80
CA GLY A 269 -10.18 -3.18 -11.90
C GLY A 269 -9.05 -3.64 -11.00
N ILE A 270 -7.86 -3.91 -11.56
CA ILE A 270 -6.71 -4.36 -10.76
C ILE A 270 -6.20 -3.26 -9.81
N THR A 271 -6.25 -2.00 -10.21
CA THR A 271 -5.86 -0.87 -9.35
C THR A 271 -6.81 -0.72 -8.16
N ALA A 272 -8.12 -0.82 -8.38
CA ALA A 272 -9.11 -0.81 -7.32
C ALA A 272 -8.92 -1.99 -6.36
N SER A 273 -8.78 -3.22 -6.87
CA SER A 273 -8.57 -4.41 -6.04
C SER A 273 -7.28 -4.32 -5.21
N PHE A 274 -6.20 -3.76 -5.76
CA PHE A 274 -4.94 -3.59 -5.05
C PHE A 274 -5.11 -2.71 -3.80
N SER A 275 -5.82 -1.59 -3.91
CA SER A 275 -6.09 -0.70 -2.77
C SER A 275 -6.99 -1.35 -1.71
N ILE A 276 -8.04 -2.07 -2.14
CA ILE A 276 -8.97 -2.80 -1.25
C ILE A 276 -8.23 -3.86 -0.45
N MET A 277 -7.36 -4.62 -1.11
CA MET A 277 -6.60 -5.70 -0.49
C MET A 277 -5.70 -5.21 0.64
N TYR A 278 -5.01 -4.07 0.47
CA TYR A 278 -4.19 -3.48 1.54
C TYR A 278 -5.04 -3.09 2.76
N VAL A 279 -6.19 -2.48 2.55
CA VAL A 279 -7.11 -2.11 3.64
C VAL A 279 -7.59 -3.37 4.35
N HIS A 280 -8.10 -4.35 3.62
CA HIS A 280 -8.61 -5.60 4.19
C HIS A 280 -7.54 -6.37 4.95
N ALA A 281 -6.33 -6.49 4.41
CA ALA A 281 -5.22 -7.13 5.10
C ALA A 281 -4.85 -6.43 6.42
N THR A 282 -4.87 -5.08 6.46
CA THR A 282 -4.61 -4.34 7.69
C THR A 282 -5.68 -4.53 8.75
N GLU A 283 -6.93 -4.68 8.34
CA GLU A 283 -8.08 -4.89 9.23
C GLU A 283 -8.13 -6.32 9.80
N MET A 284 -7.66 -7.30 9.03
CA MET A 284 -7.68 -8.72 9.42
C MET A 284 -6.52 -9.11 10.34
N MET A 285 -5.37 -8.41 10.27
CA MET A 285 -4.19 -8.79 11.05
C MET A 285 -4.23 -8.22 12.47
N PRO A 286 -3.84 -9.03 13.50
CA PRO A 286 -3.72 -8.59 14.88
C PRO A 286 -2.81 -7.38 15.03
N THR A 287 -3.14 -6.47 15.96
CA THR A 287 -2.43 -5.19 16.14
C THR A 287 -0.95 -5.38 16.40
N VAL A 288 -0.56 -6.42 17.16
CA VAL A 288 0.82 -6.71 17.55
C VAL A 288 1.71 -7.00 16.34
N ILE A 289 1.21 -7.75 15.36
CA ILE A 289 1.98 -8.20 14.18
C ILE A 289 1.56 -7.53 12.88
N ARG A 290 0.57 -6.63 12.90
CA ARG A 290 -0.03 -5.98 11.70
C ARG A 290 1.02 -5.39 10.76
N SER A 291 1.93 -4.57 11.28
CA SER A 291 2.95 -3.91 10.46
C SER A 291 3.93 -4.91 9.83
N SER A 292 4.32 -5.95 10.58
CA SER A 292 5.21 -7.01 10.08
C SER A 292 4.52 -7.86 9.02
N SER A 293 3.24 -8.19 9.21
CA SER A 293 2.44 -8.96 8.24
C SER A 293 2.26 -8.20 6.94
N ILE A 294 1.94 -6.90 7.00
CA ILE A 294 1.82 -6.06 5.80
C ILE A 294 3.16 -5.94 5.06
N GLY A 295 4.26 -5.81 5.78
CA GLY A 295 5.60 -5.84 5.18
C GLY A 295 5.90 -7.15 4.46
N PHE A 296 5.50 -8.27 5.04
CA PHE A 296 5.64 -9.60 4.44
C PHE A 296 4.77 -9.75 3.17
N PHE A 297 3.51 -9.32 3.21
CA PHE A 297 2.64 -9.30 2.04
C PHE A 297 3.18 -8.40 0.93
N ALA A 298 3.70 -7.21 1.27
CA ALA A 298 4.36 -6.33 0.31
C ALA A 298 5.60 -6.97 -0.33
N THR A 299 6.35 -7.78 0.41
CA THR A 299 7.49 -8.55 -0.15
C THR A 299 6.98 -9.58 -1.15
N MET A 300 5.88 -10.28 -0.85
CA MET A 300 5.27 -11.24 -1.77
C MET A 300 4.74 -10.57 -3.05
N SER A 301 4.21 -9.34 -2.96
CA SER A 301 3.88 -8.54 -4.14
C SER A 301 5.08 -8.36 -5.08
N ARG A 302 6.27 -8.14 -4.53
CA ARG A 302 7.48 -7.98 -5.35
C ARG A 302 7.89 -9.27 -6.06
N VAL A 303 7.65 -10.43 -5.44
CA VAL A 303 7.84 -11.74 -6.09
C VAL A 303 6.90 -11.87 -7.30
N GLY A 304 5.62 -11.48 -7.15
CA GLY A 304 4.69 -11.44 -8.27
C GLY A 304 5.13 -10.46 -9.37
N ALA A 305 5.59 -9.28 -8.99
CA ALA A 305 6.08 -8.26 -9.92
C ALA A 305 7.30 -8.72 -10.73
N LEU A 306 8.16 -9.59 -10.18
CA LEU A 306 9.30 -10.18 -10.90
C LEU A 306 8.87 -11.02 -12.10
N ALA A 307 7.68 -11.59 -12.08
CA ALA A 307 7.16 -12.38 -13.20
C ALA A 307 6.55 -11.50 -14.32
N ALA A 308 6.20 -10.25 -14.05
CA ALA A 308 5.55 -9.35 -14.99
C ALA A 308 6.37 -9.11 -16.30
N PRO A 309 7.69 -8.87 -16.28
CA PRO A 309 8.49 -8.67 -17.49
C PRO A 309 8.54 -9.89 -18.42
N PHE A 310 8.16 -11.08 -17.94
CA PHE A 310 8.12 -12.29 -18.76
C PHE A 310 6.83 -12.42 -19.57
N ALA A 311 5.81 -11.62 -19.30
CA ALA A 311 4.56 -11.65 -20.03
C ALA A 311 4.72 -11.46 -21.56
N PRO A 312 5.55 -10.54 -22.09
CA PRO A 312 5.77 -10.41 -23.52
C PRO A 312 6.39 -11.66 -24.18
N PHE A 313 7.09 -12.51 -23.43
CA PHE A 313 7.60 -13.78 -23.98
C PHE A 313 6.48 -14.77 -24.26
N LEU A 314 5.39 -14.74 -23.52
CA LEU A 314 4.21 -15.57 -23.76
C LEU A 314 3.50 -15.17 -25.05
N GLU A 315 3.54 -13.89 -25.43
CA GLU A 315 2.97 -13.38 -26.68
C GLU A 315 3.61 -14.00 -27.92
N LYS A 316 4.89 -14.40 -27.84
CA LYS A 316 5.60 -15.06 -28.94
C LYS A 316 5.01 -16.42 -29.29
N TYR A 317 4.40 -17.12 -28.33
CA TYR A 317 3.76 -18.40 -28.55
C TYR A 317 2.31 -18.26 -29.04
N TYR A 318 1.58 -17.33 -28.40
CA TYR A 318 0.18 -17.06 -28.73
C TYR A 318 -0.19 -15.65 -28.27
N LYS A 319 -0.57 -14.76 -29.19
CA LYS A 319 -0.83 -13.34 -28.91
C LYS A 319 -1.74 -13.08 -27.69
N PRO A 320 -2.89 -13.79 -27.52
CA PRO A 320 -3.75 -13.60 -26.37
C PRO A 320 -3.23 -14.18 -25.05
N LEU A 321 -2.17 -15.01 -25.07
CA LEU A 321 -1.74 -15.81 -23.92
C LEU A 321 -1.44 -14.99 -22.66
N PRO A 322 -0.72 -13.84 -22.71
CA PRO A 322 -0.49 -13.01 -21.52
C PRO A 322 -1.80 -12.56 -20.88
N TYR A 323 -2.74 -12.11 -21.68
CA TYR A 323 -4.04 -11.61 -21.22
C TYR A 323 -4.91 -12.72 -20.62
N ILE A 324 -4.86 -13.92 -21.19
CA ILE A 324 -5.54 -15.12 -20.66
C ILE A 324 -4.95 -15.48 -19.29
N VAL A 325 -3.62 -15.51 -19.17
CA VAL A 325 -2.94 -15.80 -17.89
C VAL A 325 -3.33 -14.77 -16.83
N PHE A 326 -3.29 -13.49 -17.15
CA PHE A 326 -3.71 -12.43 -16.22
C PHE A 326 -5.18 -12.59 -15.84
N GLY A 327 -6.05 -12.83 -16.81
CA GLY A 327 -7.47 -12.97 -16.57
C GLY A 327 -7.83 -14.18 -15.72
N LEU A 328 -7.27 -15.35 -16.04
CA LEU A 328 -7.53 -16.57 -15.26
C LEU A 328 -7.00 -16.45 -13.83
N THR A 329 -5.77 -15.95 -13.65
CA THR A 329 -5.19 -15.77 -12.30
C THR A 329 -5.97 -14.75 -11.48
N ALA A 330 -6.53 -13.69 -12.09
CA ALA A 330 -7.43 -12.74 -11.43
C ALA A 330 -8.70 -13.42 -10.93
N ILE A 331 -9.38 -14.20 -11.79
CA ILE A 331 -10.62 -14.90 -11.42
C ILE A 331 -10.35 -15.92 -10.30
N ILE A 332 -9.28 -16.71 -10.40
CA ILE A 332 -8.88 -17.68 -9.36
C ILE A 332 -8.60 -16.95 -8.05
N GLY A 333 -7.90 -15.80 -8.10
CA GLY A 333 -7.65 -14.96 -6.93
C GLY A 333 -8.94 -14.46 -6.27
N GLY A 334 -9.91 -14.04 -7.07
CA GLY A 334 -11.25 -13.66 -6.60
C GLY A 334 -11.99 -14.81 -5.93
N ILE A 335 -11.93 -16.02 -6.49
CA ILE A 335 -12.54 -17.23 -5.92
C ILE A 335 -11.91 -17.57 -4.56
N PHE A 336 -10.59 -17.57 -4.47
CA PHE A 336 -9.91 -17.82 -3.18
C PHE A 336 -10.26 -16.77 -2.13
N TYR A 337 -10.47 -15.52 -2.54
CA TYR A 337 -10.82 -14.43 -1.64
C TYR A 337 -12.18 -14.60 -0.96
N LEU A 338 -13.11 -15.40 -1.53
CA LEU A 338 -14.39 -15.77 -0.91
C LEU A 338 -14.25 -16.45 0.46
N HIS A 339 -13.09 -17.07 0.72
CA HIS A 339 -12.83 -17.76 2.00
C HIS A 339 -12.35 -16.81 3.10
N LEU A 340 -12.13 -15.53 2.78
CA LEU A 340 -11.73 -14.53 3.76
C LEU A 340 -12.95 -13.92 4.46
N PRO A 341 -12.84 -13.55 5.75
CA PRO A 341 -13.93 -12.93 6.48
C PRO A 341 -14.15 -11.48 6.04
N GLU A 342 -15.40 -11.03 6.01
CA GLU A 342 -15.73 -9.63 5.85
C GLU A 342 -15.37 -8.85 7.13
N THR A 343 -14.68 -7.71 6.95
CA THR A 343 -14.21 -6.87 8.06
C THR A 343 -14.98 -5.56 8.21
N MET A 344 -15.93 -5.29 7.32
CA MET A 344 -16.75 -4.08 7.36
C MET A 344 -17.47 -3.91 8.68
N ASN A 345 -17.35 -2.74 9.31
CA ASN A 345 -17.97 -2.40 10.59
C ASN A 345 -17.63 -3.35 11.74
N ARG A 346 -16.46 -3.98 11.72
CA ARG A 346 -15.99 -4.83 12.81
C ARG A 346 -14.85 -4.19 13.57
N LYS A 347 -14.73 -4.55 14.86
CA LYS A 347 -13.62 -4.09 15.69
C LYS A 347 -12.31 -4.72 15.20
N LEU A 348 -11.26 -3.92 15.13
CA LEU A 348 -9.92 -4.40 14.77
C LEU A 348 -9.41 -5.40 15.82
N PRO A 349 -8.92 -6.59 15.42
CA PRO A 349 -8.43 -7.58 16.35
C PRO A 349 -7.13 -7.12 17.02
N ASN A 350 -7.01 -7.36 18.32
CA ASN A 350 -5.80 -7.12 19.08
C ASN A 350 -4.94 -8.38 19.20
N THR A 351 -5.60 -9.55 19.30
CA THR A 351 -4.95 -10.86 19.45
C THR A 351 -5.21 -11.78 18.26
N VAL A 352 -4.43 -12.85 18.13
CA VAL A 352 -4.61 -13.86 17.08
C VAL A 352 -5.94 -14.60 17.25
N GLU A 353 -6.38 -14.83 18.48
CA GLU A 353 -7.65 -15.46 18.78
C GLU A 353 -8.84 -14.59 18.31
N GLU A 354 -8.83 -13.30 18.60
CA GLU A 354 -9.82 -12.34 18.09
C GLU A 354 -9.82 -12.30 16.55
N ALA A 355 -8.65 -12.31 15.93
CA ALA A 355 -8.52 -12.33 14.47
C ALA A 355 -9.12 -13.63 13.88
N THR A 356 -8.95 -14.76 14.53
CA THR A 356 -9.54 -16.03 14.08
C THR A 356 -11.07 -16.00 14.12
N ARG A 357 -11.62 -15.35 15.14
CA ARG A 357 -13.08 -15.28 15.40
C ARG A 357 -13.78 -14.08 14.74
N ILE A 358 -13.16 -13.35 13.82
CA ILE A 358 -13.74 -12.16 13.18
C ILE A 358 -15.15 -12.42 12.63
N ASN A 359 -15.44 -13.59 12.05
CA ASN A 359 -16.77 -13.93 11.53
C ASN A 359 -17.87 -13.98 12.60
N PHE A 360 -17.52 -14.19 13.87
CA PHE A 360 -18.45 -14.34 14.99
C PHE A 360 -18.56 -13.07 15.84
N GLN A 361 -17.83 -12.01 15.51
CA GLN A 361 -17.95 -10.73 16.20
C GLN A 361 -19.22 -10.01 15.75
N PRO A 362 -20.00 -9.38 16.69
CA PRO A 362 -21.14 -8.55 16.31
C PRO A 362 -20.66 -7.37 15.44
N GLN A 363 -21.49 -7.00 14.48
CA GLN A 363 -21.26 -5.76 13.72
C GLN A 363 -21.42 -4.57 14.67
N LEU A 364 -20.56 -3.59 14.55
CA LEU A 364 -20.75 -2.30 15.20
C LEU A 364 -21.86 -1.58 14.43
N ASP A 365 -23.06 -1.57 15.00
CA ASP A 365 -24.15 -0.76 14.46
C ASP A 365 -23.69 0.68 14.36
N GLY A 366 -23.93 1.30 13.19
CA GLY A 366 -23.50 2.65 12.92
C GLY A 366 -24.01 3.61 14.00
N GLU A 367 -23.05 4.34 14.62
CA GLU A 367 -23.29 5.46 15.51
C GLU A 367 -24.14 5.17 16.76
N THR A 368 -23.60 4.47 17.74
CA THR A 368 -23.88 4.84 19.11
C THR A 368 -22.90 5.97 19.47
N PRO A 369 -23.35 7.21 19.71
CA PRO A 369 -22.45 8.25 20.16
C PRO A 369 -21.89 7.83 21.50
N LEU A 370 -20.55 7.85 21.64
CA LEU A 370 -19.83 7.75 22.90
C LEU A 370 -20.18 8.99 23.73
N ASN A 371 -21.39 9.02 24.28
CA ASN A 371 -21.75 9.95 25.34
C ASN A 371 -22.87 9.35 26.16
N GLN A 372 -22.67 9.38 27.46
CA GLN A 372 -23.60 9.08 28.55
C GLN A 372 -23.74 7.59 28.92
N LYS A 373 -22.81 7.11 29.76
CA LYS A 373 -23.14 6.34 30.95
C LYS A 373 -21.90 6.12 31.81
N ASP A 374 -21.43 7.19 32.45
CA ASP A 374 -20.63 7.13 33.66
C ASP A 374 -21.02 8.29 34.59
N ASN A 375 -22.32 8.44 34.82
CA ASN A 375 -22.87 9.30 35.88
C ASN A 375 -24.09 8.62 36.49
N GLU A 376 -23.94 7.43 37.03
CA GLU A 376 -24.81 6.93 38.06
C GLU A 376 -23.97 6.73 39.32
N LYS A 377 -24.14 7.65 40.25
CA LYS A 377 -23.69 7.53 41.64
C LYS A 377 -24.46 6.38 42.29
N PRO A 378 -23.81 5.54 43.08
CA PRO A 378 -24.53 4.79 44.13
C PRO A 378 -24.81 5.70 45.32
N GLU A 379 -25.99 5.65 45.81
CA GLU A 379 -26.40 6.12 47.13
C GLU A 379 -25.64 5.42 48.28
#